data_5986f6036f501406b46b5c519b5f5a23
#
_entry.id   5986f6036f501406b46b5c519b5f5a23
#
_cell.length_a   1.000
_cell.length_b   1.000
_cell.length_c   1.000
_cell.angle_alpha   90.00
_cell.angle_beta   90.00
_cell.angle_gamma   90.00
#
_symmetry.space_group_name_H-M   'P 1'
#
loop_
_entity.id
_entity.type
_entity.pdbx_description
1 polymer ?
#
loop_
_entity_poly.entity_id
_entity_poly.type
_entity_poly.pdbx_seq_one_letter_code
_entity_poly.pdbx_strand_id
1 'polypeptide(L)'
;MKSQKNNFHMVRQYDAIIPKEVCEALIEIFEVNTQGHQKINSDYKPSFTQLNINEHVSSLVSGLVQYTKEAYDKYAADISSPYIPRMDYMEEFRIKRYCPGGEERFDEHVDVRSHASAKRCIAFIFYLNDCDGDTVFSQHELNVKPSCGKVVVFPPTWEYPHSGLAPKDGNKYILSTYIHYG
;
A
#
# COMPACT_ATOMS: atom_id res chain seq x y z
N MET A 1 18.45 -31.69 11.87
CA MET A 1 17.66 -30.75 12.67
C MET A 1 16.90 -29.83 11.71
N LYS A 2 15.58 -29.97 11.60
CA LYS A 2 14.76 -29.01 10.85
C LYS A 2 14.66 -27.75 11.70
N SER A 3 15.26 -26.64 11.25
CA SER A 3 15.09 -25.32 11.83
C SER A 3 13.58 -25.05 11.85
N GLN A 4 13.00 -24.91 13.04
CA GLN A 4 11.69 -24.28 13.16
C GLN A 4 11.86 -22.83 12.67
N LYS A 5 11.39 -22.55 11.45
CA LYS A 5 11.21 -21.17 11.00
C LYS A 5 10.21 -20.54 11.96
N ASN A 6 10.68 -19.68 12.85
CA ASN A 6 9.81 -18.81 13.61
C ASN A 6 9.13 -17.88 12.57
N ASN A 7 7.88 -18.16 12.27
CA ASN A 7 7.07 -17.39 11.32
C ASN A 7 6.64 -16.03 11.93
N PHE A 8 7.50 -15.40 12.74
CA PHE A 8 7.23 -14.06 13.23
C PHE A 8 7.56 -13.05 12.12
N HIS A 9 6.53 -12.48 11.53
CA HIS A 9 6.67 -11.36 10.60
C HIS A 9 5.80 -10.18 11.06
N MET A 10 6.17 -8.98 10.63
CA MET A 10 5.47 -7.74 10.99
C MET A 10 4.42 -7.30 9.95
N VAL A 11 4.08 -8.15 8.99
CA VAL A 11 2.98 -7.87 8.04
C VAL A 11 1.66 -8.13 8.74
N ARG A 12 0.76 -7.14 8.73
CA ARG A 12 -0.61 -7.26 9.27
C ARG A 12 -1.62 -6.84 8.22
N GLN A 13 -2.80 -7.41 8.32
CA GLN A 13 -3.93 -7.12 7.43
C GLN A 13 -5.14 -6.78 8.29
N TYR A 14 -5.85 -5.72 7.90
CA TYR A 14 -7.09 -5.30 8.56
C TYR A 14 -8.17 -5.09 7.51
N ASP A 15 -9.29 -5.77 7.67
CA ASP A 15 -10.43 -5.63 6.77
C ASP A 15 -11.28 -4.41 7.14
N ALA A 16 -11.97 -3.85 6.14
CA ALA A 16 -12.97 -2.80 6.30
C ALA A 16 -12.49 -1.54 7.06
N ILE A 17 -11.22 -1.16 6.87
CA ILE A 17 -10.67 0.09 7.43
C ILE A 17 -11.25 1.30 6.68
N ILE A 18 -11.33 1.23 5.35
CA ILE A 18 -12.01 2.25 4.55
C ILE A 18 -13.40 1.70 4.17
N PRO A 19 -14.49 2.44 4.49
CA PRO A 19 -15.83 2.05 4.06
C PRO A 19 -15.93 1.89 2.54
N LYS A 20 -16.78 0.98 2.08
CA LYS A 20 -16.95 0.67 0.65
C LYS A 20 -17.31 1.91 -0.16
N GLU A 21 -18.20 2.74 0.35
CA GLU A 21 -18.67 3.95 -0.32
C GLU A 21 -17.53 4.97 -0.50
N VAL A 22 -16.59 5.01 0.44
CA VAL A 22 -15.39 5.87 0.36
C VAL A 22 -14.41 5.29 -0.66
N CYS A 23 -14.23 3.98 -0.71
CA CYS A 23 -13.41 3.33 -1.73
C CYS A 23 -13.93 3.62 -3.14
N GLU A 24 -15.24 3.48 -3.36
CA GLU A 24 -15.90 3.77 -4.63
C GLU A 24 -15.71 5.24 -5.03
N ALA A 25 -15.92 6.17 -4.09
CA ALA A 25 -15.69 7.60 -4.33
C ALA A 25 -14.22 7.93 -4.68
N LEU A 26 -13.25 7.27 -4.02
CA LEU A 26 -11.82 7.44 -4.34
C LEU A 26 -11.47 6.93 -5.74
N ILE A 27 -12.08 5.84 -6.18
CA ILE A 27 -11.93 5.33 -7.56
C ILE A 27 -12.54 6.32 -8.56
N GLU A 28 -13.75 6.83 -8.31
CA GLU A 28 -14.38 7.84 -9.17
C GLU A 28 -13.53 9.11 -9.27
N ILE A 29 -13.02 9.60 -8.14
CA ILE A 29 -12.10 10.75 -8.10
C ILE A 29 -10.86 10.48 -8.94
N PHE A 30 -10.26 9.30 -8.87
CA PHE A 30 -9.15 8.93 -9.72
C PHE A 30 -9.56 9.00 -11.20
N GLU A 31 -10.67 8.37 -11.60
CA GLU A 31 -11.06 8.27 -13.00
C GLU A 31 -11.44 9.62 -13.63
N VAL A 32 -11.96 10.58 -12.86
CA VAL A 32 -12.33 11.92 -13.41
C VAL A 32 -11.15 12.90 -13.43
N ASN A 33 -10.12 12.73 -12.58
CA ASN A 33 -8.97 13.64 -12.48
C ASN A 33 -7.83 13.25 -13.44
N THR A 34 -8.13 12.95 -14.69
CA THR A 34 -7.16 12.46 -15.68
C THR A 34 -5.98 13.40 -15.93
N GLN A 35 -6.15 14.71 -15.73
CA GLN A 35 -5.08 15.72 -15.87
C GLN A 35 -3.97 15.56 -14.82
N GLY A 36 -4.32 15.01 -13.64
CA GLY A 36 -3.36 14.72 -12.57
C GLY A 36 -2.70 13.34 -12.71
N HIS A 37 -3.06 12.55 -13.71
CA HIS A 37 -2.51 11.22 -13.89
C HIS A 37 -1.04 11.26 -14.29
N GLN A 38 -0.24 10.48 -13.59
CA GLN A 38 1.15 10.21 -13.91
C GLN A 38 1.30 8.74 -14.27
N LYS A 39 1.70 8.46 -15.52
CA LYS A 39 2.05 7.11 -15.94
C LYS A 39 3.46 6.77 -15.48
N ILE A 40 3.56 5.80 -14.60
CA ILE A 40 4.84 5.22 -14.19
C ILE A 40 5.05 3.97 -15.05
N ASN A 41 6.18 3.93 -15.74
CA ASN A 41 6.57 2.78 -16.53
C ASN A 41 8.10 2.71 -16.59
N SER A 42 8.66 1.59 -16.16
CA SER A 42 10.09 1.33 -16.27
C SER A 42 10.32 -0.08 -16.82
N ASP A 43 11.46 -0.29 -17.45
CA ASP A 43 11.84 -1.59 -18.05
C ASP A 43 11.89 -2.72 -17.01
N TYR A 44 12.12 -2.36 -15.75
CA TYR A 44 12.18 -3.29 -14.62
C TYR A 44 10.95 -3.22 -13.72
N LYS A 45 9.80 -2.67 -14.24
CA LYS A 45 8.64 -2.41 -13.39
C LYS A 45 9.03 -1.70 -12.07
N PRO A 46 8.29 -0.73 -11.60
CA PRO A 46 6.83 -0.64 -11.62
C PRO A 46 6.22 -0.13 -12.94
N SER A 47 5.00 -0.60 -13.23
CA SER A 47 4.16 -0.06 -14.27
C SER A 47 2.73 0.10 -13.75
N PHE A 48 2.24 1.33 -13.71
CA PHE A 48 0.89 1.71 -13.27
C PHE A 48 0.60 3.18 -13.60
N THR A 49 -0.65 3.59 -13.45
CA THR A 49 -1.02 5.01 -13.46
C THR A 49 -1.31 5.47 -12.03
N GLN A 50 -0.81 6.63 -11.62
CA GLN A 50 -1.07 7.18 -10.29
C GLN A 50 -1.65 8.59 -10.31
N LEU A 51 -2.33 8.94 -9.19
CA LEU A 51 -2.82 10.27 -8.88
C LEU A 51 -2.34 10.64 -7.46
N ASN A 52 -1.71 11.81 -7.31
CA ASN A 52 -1.34 12.37 -6.02
C ASN A 52 -2.54 13.11 -5.42
N ILE A 53 -3.10 12.57 -4.34
CA ILE A 53 -4.28 13.15 -3.69
C ILE A 53 -3.97 14.47 -3.00
N ASN A 54 -2.78 14.61 -2.42
CA ASN A 54 -2.39 15.83 -1.73
C ASN A 54 -2.28 17.03 -2.67
N GLU A 55 -1.86 16.81 -3.92
CA GLU A 55 -1.74 17.87 -4.93
C GLU A 55 -3.08 18.19 -5.61
N HIS A 56 -3.88 17.17 -5.90
CA HIS A 56 -5.05 17.34 -6.77
C HIS A 56 -6.39 17.38 -6.03
N VAL A 57 -6.49 16.77 -4.84
CA VAL A 57 -7.74 16.67 -4.06
C VAL A 57 -7.46 16.79 -2.56
N SER A 58 -6.74 17.83 -2.15
CA SER A 58 -6.24 18.02 -0.77
C SER A 58 -7.34 17.99 0.31
N SER A 59 -8.58 18.29 -0.03
CA SER A 59 -9.72 18.23 0.89
C SER A 59 -9.98 16.83 1.47
N LEU A 60 -9.51 15.77 0.81
CA LEU A 60 -9.68 14.39 1.26
C LEU A 60 -8.59 13.95 2.25
N VAL A 61 -7.47 14.65 2.31
CA VAL A 61 -6.28 14.22 3.07
C VAL A 61 -6.61 13.99 4.54
N SER A 62 -7.39 14.88 5.17
CA SER A 62 -7.75 14.76 6.59
C SER A 62 -8.52 13.47 6.89
N GLY A 63 -9.45 13.08 6.01
CA GLY A 63 -10.20 11.82 6.15
C GLY A 63 -9.30 10.60 5.96
N LEU A 64 -8.39 10.63 4.98
CA LEU A 64 -7.43 9.55 4.72
C LEU A 64 -6.45 9.37 5.88
N VAL A 65 -6.04 10.47 6.53
CA VAL A 65 -5.21 10.42 7.75
C VAL A 65 -5.95 9.67 8.87
N GLN A 66 -7.27 9.87 9.04
CA GLN A 66 -8.04 9.18 10.08
C GLN A 66 -8.08 7.66 9.85
N TYR A 67 -8.32 7.19 8.61
CA TYR A 67 -8.27 5.76 8.28
C TYR A 67 -6.87 5.18 8.47
N THR A 68 -5.83 5.95 8.12
CA THR A 68 -4.45 5.51 8.34
C THR A 68 -4.13 5.42 9.82
N LYS A 69 -4.64 6.37 10.63
CA LYS A 69 -4.48 6.34 12.09
C LYS A 69 -5.19 5.12 12.70
N GLU A 70 -6.40 4.78 12.26
CA GLU A 70 -7.09 3.58 12.72
C GLU A 70 -6.28 2.32 12.42
N ALA A 71 -5.76 2.19 11.19
CA ALA A 71 -4.90 1.07 10.80
C ALA A 71 -3.61 1.02 11.63
N TYR A 72 -3.00 2.18 11.88
CA TYR A 72 -1.79 2.30 12.70
C TYR A 72 -2.05 1.88 14.16
N ASP A 73 -3.14 2.34 14.77
CA ASP A 73 -3.47 2.01 16.16
C ASP A 73 -3.66 0.48 16.32
N LYS A 74 -4.33 -0.18 15.37
CA LYS A 74 -4.44 -1.66 15.33
C LYS A 74 -3.08 -2.32 15.16
N TYR A 75 -2.27 -1.81 14.23
CA TYR A 75 -0.93 -2.34 13.97
C TYR A 75 -0.02 -2.20 15.18
N ALA A 76 -0.02 -1.04 15.84
CA ALA A 76 0.77 -0.80 17.05
C ALA A 76 0.38 -1.74 18.19
N ALA A 77 -0.92 -1.99 18.38
CA ALA A 77 -1.42 -2.93 19.37
C ALA A 77 -0.99 -4.38 19.08
N ASP A 78 -1.06 -4.82 17.81
CA ASP A 78 -0.70 -6.18 17.40
C ASP A 78 0.81 -6.44 17.47
N ILE A 79 1.63 -5.46 17.08
CA ILE A 79 3.10 -5.57 17.17
C ILE A 79 3.56 -5.48 18.63
N SER A 80 2.87 -4.69 19.45
CA SER A 80 3.11 -4.57 20.90
C SER A 80 4.58 -4.26 21.24
N SER A 81 5.24 -3.44 20.41
CA SER A 81 6.63 -3.03 20.62
C SER A 81 6.68 -1.61 21.18
N PRO A 82 7.48 -1.34 22.23
CA PRO A 82 7.67 0.02 22.71
C PRO A 82 8.48 0.90 21.76
N TYR A 83 9.06 0.32 20.72
CA TYR A 83 9.92 0.99 19.73
C TYR A 83 9.21 1.18 18.39
N ILE A 84 7.89 0.94 18.31
CA ILE A 84 7.17 1.20 17.07
C ILE A 84 7.26 2.69 16.70
N PRO A 85 7.61 3.05 15.46
CA PRO A 85 7.72 4.44 15.04
C PRO A 85 6.38 5.17 15.21
N ARG A 86 6.44 6.40 15.74
CA ARG A 86 5.25 7.25 15.92
C ARG A 86 4.75 7.76 14.57
N MET A 87 3.45 8.03 14.48
CA MET A 87 2.80 8.61 13.30
C MET A 87 2.90 10.15 13.32
N ASP A 88 4.14 10.69 13.35
CA ASP A 88 4.38 12.13 13.41
C ASP A 88 4.49 12.75 12.01
N TYR A 89 5.00 12.00 11.02
CA TYR A 89 5.17 12.44 9.64
C TYR A 89 4.67 11.37 8.67
N MET A 90 3.97 11.81 7.64
CA MET A 90 3.43 10.93 6.59
C MET A 90 3.84 11.41 5.20
N GLU A 91 4.03 10.47 4.29
CA GLU A 91 4.10 10.78 2.85
C GLU A 91 2.70 11.12 2.31
N GLU A 92 2.71 11.71 1.12
CA GLU A 92 1.51 11.98 0.34
C GLU A 92 0.76 10.70 -0.01
N PHE A 93 -0.56 10.82 -0.05
CA PHE A 93 -1.43 9.75 -0.50
C PHE A 93 -1.42 9.65 -2.03
N ARG A 94 -1.21 8.44 -2.54
CA ARG A 94 -1.25 8.17 -3.99
C ARG A 94 -2.21 7.04 -4.29
N ILE A 95 -3.21 7.32 -5.11
CA ILE A 95 -4.02 6.26 -5.72
C ILE A 95 -3.25 5.73 -6.92
N LYS A 96 -3.17 4.41 -7.06
CA LYS A 96 -2.52 3.72 -8.17
C LYS A 96 -3.51 2.76 -8.80
N ARG A 97 -3.63 2.83 -10.13
CA ARG A 97 -4.40 1.88 -10.93
C ARG A 97 -3.46 0.99 -11.71
N TYR A 98 -3.75 -0.30 -11.68
CA TYR A 98 -3.13 -1.33 -12.52
C TYR A 98 -4.20 -1.91 -13.43
N CYS A 99 -3.97 -1.84 -14.74
CA CYS A 99 -4.87 -2.43 -15.74
C CYS A 99 -4.58 -3.94 -15.92
N PRO A 100 -5.58 -4.73 -16.32
CA PRO A 100 -5.39 -6.15 -16.62
C PRO A 100 -4.50 -6.34 -17.85
N GLY A 101 -4.03 -7.58 -18.07
CA GLY A 101 -3.21 -7.93 -19.23
C GLY A 101 -1.74 -8.21 -18.93
N GLY A 102 -1.33 -8.16 -17.64
CA GLY A 102 0.00 -8.59 -17.19
C GLY A 102 1.11 -7.54 -17.31
N GLU A 103 0.88 -6.43 -18.03
CA GLU A 103 1.90 -5.40 -18.23
C GLU A 103 2.02 -4.46 -17.03
N GLU A 104 0.90 -4.11 -16.40
CA GLU A 104 0.88 -3.23 -15.24
C GLU A 104 0.96 -4.05 -13.96
N ARG A 105 2.14 -3.99 -13.33
CA ARG A 105 2.48 -4.69 -12.09
C ARG A 105 3.63 -4.00 -11.40
N PHE A 106 3.98 -4.46 -10.22
CA PHE A 106 5.19 -4.06 -9.53
C PHE A 106 5.98 -5.33 -9.18
N ASP A 107 7.09 -5.55 -9.89
CA ASP A 107 7.97 -6.70 -9.64
C ASP A 107 8.56 -6.63 -8.23
N GLU A 108 9.14 -7.72 -7.76
CA GLU A 108 9.65 -7.82 -6.40
C GLU A 108 10.65 -6.70 -6.09
N HIS A 109 10.39 -5.98 -5.02
CA HIS A 109 11.19 -4.85 -4.56
C HIS A 109 11.05 -4.63 -3.06
N VAL A 110 11.86 -3.70 -2.55
CA VAL A 110 11.67 -3.07 -1.24
C VAL A 110 11.51 -1.57 -1.45
N ASP A 111 10.71 -0.90 -0.61
CA ASP A 111 10.45 0.53 -0.77
C ASP A 111 11.60 1.40 -0.24
N VAL A 112 12.34 0.89 0.77
CA VAL A 112 13.52 1.56 1.34
C VAL A 112 14.78 0.97 0.74
N ARG A 113 15.33 1.65 -0.29
CA ARG A 113 16.54 1.21 -1.00
C ARG A 113 17.51 2.34 -1.37
N SER A 114 17.24 3.56 -0.92
CA SER A 114 18.06 4.73 -1.22
C SER A 114 18.00 5.74 -0.09
N HIS A 115 18.92 6.72 -0.10
CA HIS A 115 18.88 7.81 0.86
C HIS A 115 17.53 8.58 0.84
N ALA A 116 16.95 8.78 -0.32
CA ALA A 116 15.68 9.48 -0.45
C ALA A 116 14.50 8.75 0.22
N SER A 117 14.52 7.41 0.23
CA SER A 117 13.48 6.58 0.86
C SER A 117 13.81 6.14 2.29
N ALA A 118 15.02 6.42 2.80
CA ALA A 118 15.52 5.89 4.09
C ALA A 118 14.67 6.29 5.31
N LYS A 119 13.90 7.37 5.20
CA LYS A 119 13.02 7.83 6.29
C LYS A 119 11.72 7.02 6.44
N ARG A 120 11.33 6.22 5.44
CA ARG A 120 10.12 5.38 5.50
C ARG A 120 10.29 4.28 6.52
N CYS A 121 9.34 4.16 7.45
CA CYS A 121 9.41 3.15 8.51
C CYS A 121 8.19 2.21 8.55
N ILE A 122 7.01 2.67 8.13
CA ILE A 122 5.81 1.83 8.02
C ILE A 122 5.11 2.16 6.71
N ALA A 123 4.78 1.14 5.92
CA ALA A 123 4.02 1.23 4.69
C ALA A 123 2.55 0.86 4.92
N PHE A 124 1.65 1.56 4.24
CA PHE A 124 0.23 1.28 4.19
C PHE A 124 -0.20 1.13 2.72
N ILE A 125 -0.81 0.00 2.40
CA ILE A 125 -1.45 -0.25 1.11
C ILE A 125 -2.91 -0.59 1.37
N PHE A 126 -3.81 0.35 1.07
CA PHE A 126 -5.25 0.14 1.11
C PHE A 126 -5.72 -0.35 -0.25
N TYR A 127 -6.53 -1.39 -0.28
CA TYR A 127 -7.17 -1.89 -1.49
C TYR A 127 -8.54 -1.22 -1.63
N LEU A 128 -8.78 -0.56 -2.76
CA LEU A 128 -10.02 0.18 -2.99
C LEU A 128 -11.10 -0.68 -3.67
N ASN A 129 -10.73 -1.84 -4.21
CA ASN A 129 -11.66 -2.80 -4.78
C ASN A 129 -11.19 -4.24 -4.59
N ASP A 130 -12.11 -5.17 -4.78
CA ASP A 130 -11.79 -6.59 -4.88
C ASP A 130 -11.12 -6.86 -6.23
N CYS A 131 -10.06 -7.63 -6.25
CA CYS A 131 -9.43 -8.11 -7.47
C CYS A 131 -8.53 -9.33 -7.20
N ASP A 132 -7.94 -9.90 -8.26
CA ASP A 132 -7.07 -11.07 -8.20
C ASP A 132 -5.56 -10.74 -8.31
N GLY A 133 -5.21 -9.45 -8.26
CA GLY A 133 -3.82 -8.98 -8.30
C GLY A 133 -3.19 -8.91 -6.90
N ASP A 134 -2.83 -10.04 -6.31
CA ASP A 134 -2.30 -10.14 -4.95
C ASP A 134 -1.05 -9.28 -4.70
N THR A 135 -0.86 -8.88 -3.45
CA THR A 135 0.45 -8.43 -2.95
C THR A 135 1.15 -9.61 -2.31
N VAL A 136 2.34 -9.97 -2.82
CA VAL A 136 3.09 -11.16 -2.43
C VAL A 136 4.33 -10.76 -1.65
N PHE A 137 4.50 -11.32 -0.46
CA PHE A 137 5.70 -11.24 0.38
C PHE A 137 6.44 -12.58 0.30
N SER A 138 7.31 -12.71 -0.69
CA SER A 138 7.94 -14.00 -1.08
C SER A 138 8.75 -14.64 0.06
N GLN A 139 9.50 -13.84 0.83
CA GLN A 139 10.31 -14.34 1.94
C GLN A 139 9.48 -14.82 3.14
N HIS A 140 8.22 -14.42 3.22
CA HIS A 140 7.29 -14.78 4.30
C HIS A 140 6.23 -15.80 3.87
N GLU A 141 6.28 -16.26 2.62
CA GLU A 141 5.28 -17.19 2.05
C GLU A 141 3.83 -16.67 2.23
N LEU A 142 3.66 -15.33 2.13
CA LEU A 142 2.40 -14.64 2.39
C LEU A 142 1.88 -13.96 1.14
N ASN A 143 0.64 -14.29 0.76
CA ASN A 143 -0.11 -13.61 -0.28
C ASN A 143 -1.27 -12.84 0.35
N VAL A 144 -1.34 -11.55 0.06
CA VAL A 144 -2.43 -10.67 0.50
C VAL A 144 -3.36 -10.45 -0.67
N LYS A 145 -4.55 -11.06 -0.60
CA LYS A 145 -5.59 -10.87 -1.61
C LYS A 145 -6.25 -9.50 -1.42
N PRO A 146 -6.33 -8.67 -2.47
CA PRO A 146 -7.07 -7.41 -2.43
C PRO A 146 -8.54 -7.63 -2.09
N SER A 147 -9.04 -6.81 -1.18
CA SER A 147 -10.46 -6.75 -0.83
C SER A 147 -10.81 -5.30 -0.50
N CYS A 148 -11.99 -4.85 -0.95
CA CYS A 148 -12.43 -3.47 -0.78
C CYS A 148 -12.36 -3.02 0.69
N GLY A 149 -11.65 -1.92 0.97
CA GLY A 149 -11.46 -1.35 2.31
C GLY A 149 -10.38 -2.02 3.16
N LYS A 150 -9.79 -3.13 2.72
CA LYS A 150 -8.68 -3.79 3.42
C LYS A 150 -7.41 -2.96 3.34
N VAL A 151 -6.60 -2.99 4.40
CA VAL A 151 -5.23 -2.45 4.41
C VAL A 151 -4.23 -3.55 4.75
N VAL A 152 -3.08 -3.54 4.11
CA VAL A 152 -1.88 -4.24 4.56
C VAL A 152 -0.88 -3.23 5.09
N VAL A 153 -0.30 -3.53 6.27
CA VAL A 153 0.66 -2.67 6.99
C VAL A 153 1.92 -3.47 7.28
N PHE A 154 3.09 -2.90 6.96
CA PHE A 154 4.37 -3.59 7.11
C PHE A 154 5.55 -2.62 7.14
N PRO A 155 6.72 -3.03 7.69
CA PRO A 155 7.97 -2.28 7.53
C PRO A 155 8.44 -2.37 6.06
N PRO A 156 8.72 -1.24 5.37
CA PRO A 156 9.06 -1.25 3.94
C PRO A 156 10.54 -1.53 3.64
N THR A 157 11.25 -2.20 4.56
CA THR A 157 12.69 -2.44 4.54
C THR A 157 13.07 -3.72 3.79
N TRP A 158 14.39 -3.99 3.69
CA TRP A 158 14.97 -5.14 2.99
C TRP A 158 14.49 -6.52 3.50
N GLU A 159 13.93 -6.57 4.71
CA GLU A 159 13.37 -7.80 5.30
C GLU A 159 11.98 -8.14 4.73
N TYR A 160 11.33 -7.19 4.05
CA TYR A 160 9.97 -7.34 3.50
C TYR A 160 9.92 -7.06 2.00
N PRO A 161 10.72 -7.81 1.17
CA PRO A 161 10.56 -7.72 -0.27
C PRO A 161 9.16 -8.18 -0.65
N HIS A 162 8.54 -7.42 -1.54
CA HIS A 162 7.18 -7.69 -1.96
C HIS A 162 6.96 -7.32 -3.43
N SER A 163 5.92 -7.89 -4.01
CA SER A 163 5.48 -7.60 -5.37
C SER A 163 3.97 -7.35 -5.42
N GLY A 164 3.54 -6.55 -6.38
CA GLY A 164 2.13 -6.36 -6.71
C GLY A 164 1.82 -7.04 -8.03
N LEU A 165 1.10 -8.16 -8.00
CA LEU A 165 0.75 -8.90 -9.20
C LEU A 165 -0.21 -8.09 -10.08
N ALA A 166 -0.08 -8.27 -11.39
CA ALA A 166 -1.04 -7.73 -12.34
C ALA A 166 -2.42 -8.37 -12.11
N PRO A 167 -3.51 -7.59 -12.15
CA PRO A 167 -4.84 -8.16 -12.15
C PRO A 167 -5.10 -8.86 -13.50
N LYS A 168 -5.92 -9.92 -13.50
CA LYS A 168 -6.33 -10.63 -14.71
C LYS A 168 -7.63 -10.05 -15.26
N ASP A 169 -8.58 -9.83 -14.36
CA ASP A 169 -9.93 -9.35 -14.68
C ASP A 169 -10.19 -8.01 -13.98
N GLY A 170 -10.41 -6.96 -14.79
CA GLY A 170 -10.68 -5.62 -14.27
C GLY A 170 -9.45 -4.88 -13.72
N ASN A 171 -9.64 -3.63 -13.36
CA ASN A 171 -8.59 -2.80 -12.81
C ASN A 171 -8.39 -3.07 -11.31
N LYS A 172 -7.15 -3.02 -10.85
CA LYS A 172 -6.80 -2.97 -9.43
C LYS A 172 -6.53 -1.54 -9.02
N TYR A 173 -7.17 -1.09 -7.95
CA TYR A 173 -6.93 0.23 -7.35
C TYR A 173 -6.40 0.07 -5.94
N ILE A 174 -5.31 0.76 -5.65
CA ILE A 174 -4.77 0.86 -4.30
C ILE A 174 -4.54 2.32 -3.92
N LEU A 175 -4.65 2.62 -2.63
CA LEU A 175 -4.18 3.88 -2.03
C LEU A 175 -2.96 3.57 -1.17
N SER A 176 -1.87 4.30 -1.35
CA SER A 176 -0.63 4.05 -0.60
C SER A 176 -0.09 5.30 0.07
N THR A 177 0.49 5.13 1.24
CA THR A 177 1.25 6.13 1.99
C THR A 177 2.27 5.45 2.91
N TYR A 178 3.15 6.24 3.52
CA TYR A 178 4.17 5.79 4.46
C TYR A 178 4.23 6.71 5.68
N ILE A 179 4.50 6.13 6.85
CA ILE A 179 4.98 6.88 8.01
C ILE A 179 6.51 7.01 7.90
N HIS A 180 7.02 8.17 8.29
CA HIS A 180 8.45 8.46 8.35
C HIS A 180 8.96 8.52 9.78
N TYR A 181 10.23 8.20 9.95
CA TYR A 181 10.95 8.60 11.15
C TYR A 181 11.00 10.14 11.23
N GLY A 182 10.75 10.70 12.44
CA GLY A 182 10.88 12.11 12.76
C GLY A 182 12.27 12.50 13.22
#